data_b59ddd3a1412ef8039e1f4f765e56386
#
_entry.id   b59ddd3a1412ef8039e1f4f765e56386
#
_cell.length_a   1.000
_cell.length_b   1.000
_cell.length_c   1.000
_cell.angle_alpha   90.00
_cell.angle_beta   90.00
_cell.angle_gamma   90.00
#
_symmetry.space_group_name_H-M   'P 1'
#
loop_
_entity.id
_entity.type
_entity.pdbx_description
1 polymer ?
#
loop_
_entity_poly.entity_id
_entity_poly.type
_entity_poly.pdbx_seq_one_letter_code
_entity_poly.pdbx_strand_id
1 'polypeptide(L)'
;MAEKIYDVTIIGGGPAGMFASFYCGLHELDAQLIESLPQLGGQVGALYPEKQVWDVAGMPGATGHDLIAKLEEQMAVAPIDQFLGETVEDVIKEDDGTFTIKSAKRVSRSRAVIIALGNGAFTPRKLALEGAAEIEGKQLSYFVNHKADYADKRVAILGGGDSAIDIALMLEPVAKEVHLVHRRDQFRGLEHTVTQLKQSSVQLDTPFLPRALTMEDDETVTLDLKKMRSDEEAQLNVDKIVVNYGFTSNNAALNQWTLDLAAERNLIKVDSMMETSVEGVYAIGDGVTYPGKVALIAAGFGEA
;
A
#
# COMPACT_ATOMS: atom_id res chain seq x y z
N MET A 1 27.72 10.01 -29.00
CA MET A 1 27.38 10.82 -27.82
C MET A 1 27.78 10.00 -26.62
N ALA A 2 28.38 10.58 -25.59
CA ALA A 2 28.64 9.85 -24.35
C ALA A 2 27.30 9.37 -23.76
N GLU A 3 27.27 8.15 -23.23
CA GLU A 3 26.09 7.62 -22.55
C GLU A 3 25.80 8.48 -21.32
N LYS A 4 24.53 8.90 -21.12
CA LYS A 4 24.12 9.68 -19.96
C LYS A 4 24.24 8.81 -18.71
N ILE A 5 25.00 9.29 -17.73
CA ILE A 5 25.08 8.68 -16.39
C ILE A 5 24.37 9.61 -15.43
N TYR A 6 23.25 9.16 -14.83
CA TYR A 6 22.54 9.89 -13.79
C TYR A 6 23.37 9.93 -12.50
N ASP A 7 23.24 10.99 -11.72
CA ASP A 7 23.81 11.02 -10.37
C ASP A 7 23.04 10.05 -9.45
N VAL A 8 21.70 10.02 -9.55
CA VAL A 8 20.84 9.18 -8.74
C VAL A 8 19.71 8.56 -9.56
N THR A 9 19.48 7.28 -9.36
CA THR A 9 18.26 6.61 -9.81
C THR A 9 17.39 6.23 -8.61
N ILE A 10 16.16 6.70 -8.58
CA ILE A 10 15.16 6.37 -7.58
C ILE A 10 14.23 5.29 -8.18
N ILE A 11 14.07 4.17 -7.48
CA ILE A 11 13.23 3.04 -7.92
C ILE A 11 12.03 2.95 -6.99
N GLY A 12 10.86 3.33 -7.51
CA GLY A 12 9.58 3.37 -6.80
C GLY A 12 9.07 4.79 -6.58
N GLY A 13 7.87 5.07 -7.10
CA GLY A 13 7.19 6.37 -7.09
C GLY A 13 6.12 6.50 -6.01
N GLY A 14 6.27 5.77 -4.88
CA GLY A 14 5.45 5.99 -3.69
C GLY A 14 5.84 7.29 -2.95
N PRO A 15 5.17 7.65 -1.84
CA PRO A 15 5.42 8.91 -1.12
C PRO A 15 6.89 9.17 -0.78
N ALA A 16 7.62 8.16 -0.28
CA ALA A 16 9.04 8.29 0.04
C ALA A 16 9.89 8.55 -1.22
N GLY A 17 9.66 7.80 -2.31
CA GLY A 17 10.36 8.00 -3.57
C GLY A 17 10.06 9.36 -4.22
N MET A 18 8.80 9.82 -4.13
CA MET A 18 8.40 11.16 -4.59
C MET A 18 9.15 12.25 -3.81
N PHE A 19 9.26 12.09 -2.49
CA PHE A 19 9.95 13.06 -1.65
C PHE A 19 11.47 13.04 -1.88
N ALA A 20 12.08 11.85 -2.06
CA ALA A 20 13.48 11.72 -2.47
C ALA A 20 13.74 12.39 -3.84
N SER A 21 12.81 12.24 -4.79
CA SER A 21 12.87 12.90 -6.10
C SER A 21 12.93 14.43 -5.98
N PHE A 22 12.05 14.97 -5.13
CA PHE A 22 12.05 16.41 -4.83
C PHE A 22 13.40 16.88 -4.25
N TYR A 23 13.98 16.13 -3.29
CA TYR A 23 15.28 16.48 -2.71
C TYR A 23 16.43 16.37 -3.71
N CYS A 24 16.46 15.34 -4.55
CA CYS A 24 17.43 15.24 -5.64
C CYS A 24 17.36 16.46 -6.57
N GLY A 25 16.13 16.86 -6.94
CA GLY A 25 15.95 18.08 -7.76
C GLY A 25 16.40 19.35 -7.05
N LEU A 26 16.11 19.52 -5.75
CA LEU A 26 16.58 20.68 -4.97
C LEU A 26 18.11 20.79 -4.90
N HIS A 27 18.80 19.65 -4.92
CA HIS A 27 20.26 19.60 -4.98
C HIS A 27 20.82 19.70 -6.41
N GLU A 28 19.95 19.96 -7.40
CA GLU A 28 20.32 20.05 -8.84
C GLU A 28 21.05 18.80 -9.35
N LEU A 29 20.73 17.63 -8.77
CA LEU A 29 21.26 16.35 -9.23
C LEU A 29 20.58 15.94 -10.54
N ASP A 30 21.38 15.41 -11.47
CA ASP A 30 20.83 14.74 -12.65
C ASP A 30 20.24 13.38 -12.23
N ALA A 31 18.96 13.38 -11.91
CA ALA A 31 18.30 12.24 -11.32
C ALA A 31 17.15 11.71 -12.20
N GLN A 32 16.79 10.43 -11.99
CA GLN A 32 15.63 9.80 -12.59
C GLN A 32 14.83 9.02 -11.57
N LEU A 33 13.49 9.02 -11.74
CA LEU A 33 12.55 8.18 -11.02
C LEU A 33 11.96 7.13 -11.97
N ILE A 34 11.96 5.86 -11.57
CA ILE A 34 11.36 4.75 -12.31
C ILE A 34 10.25 4.13 -11.46
N GLU A 35 9.02 4.11 -11.99
CA GLU A 35 7.84 3.57 -11.32
C GLU A 35 7.13 2.54 -12.20
N SER A 36 6.79 1.41 -11.62
CA SER A 36 6.13 0.28 -12.31
C SER A 36 4.67 0.58 -12.65
N LEU A 37 3.99 1.38 -11.84
CA LEU A 37 2.63 1.81 -12.08
C LEU A 37 2.59 2.92 -13.15
N PRO A 38 1.45 3.09 -13.87
CA PRO A 38 1.29 4.16 -14.85
C PRO A 38 1.15 5.55 -14.23
N GLN A 39 1.14 5.65 -12.90
CA GLN A 39 0.98 6.89 -12.12
C GLN A 39 1.84 6.85 -10.86
N LEU A 40 2.15 8.02 -10.32
CA LEU A 40 2.81 8.18 -9.03
C LEU A 40 1.85 7.87 -7.86
N GLY A 41 2.42 7.81 -6.65
CA GLY A 41 1.67 7.62 -5.41
C GLY A 41 1.78 6.22 -4.83
N GLY A 42 2.29 5.25 -5.58
CA GLY A 42 2.48 3.88 -5.11
C GLY A 42 1.19 3.32 -4.51
N GLN A 43 1.30 2.69 -3.34
CA GLN A 43 0.16 2.07 -2.66
C GLN A 43 -0.91 3.08 -2.21
N VAL A 44 -0.53 4.28 -1.79
CA VAL A 44 -1.45 5.32 -1.34
C VAL A 44 -2.41 5.69 -2.47
N GLY A 45 -1.86 5.93 -3.66
CA GLY A 45 -2.67 6.25 -4.83
C GLY A 45 -3.44 5.07 -5.41
N ALA A 46 -2.87 3.86 -5.37
CA ALA A 46 -3.44 2.69 -6.01
C ALA A 46 -4.47 1.92 -5.17
N LEU A 47 -4.29 1.87 -3.83
CA LEU A 47 -5.07 0.98 -2.97
C LEU A 47 -6.09 1.68 -2.08
N TYR A 48 -5.83 2.94 -1.69
CA TYR A 48 -6.71 3.67 -0.78
C TYR A 48 -6.74 5.19 -1.03
N PRO A 49 -7.02 5.60 -2.29
CA PRO A 49 -6.97 7.01 -2.67
C PRO A 49 -7.95 7.89 -1.88
N GLU A 50 -9.08 7.37 -1.46
CA GLU A 50 -10.12 8.11 -0.72
C GLU A 50 -10.06 7.92 0.80
N LYS A 51 -9.13 7.08 1.30
CA LYS A 51 -8.91 6.91 2.73
C LYS A 51 -8.28 8.17 3.30
N GLN A 52 -8.80 8.63 4.45
CA GLN A 52 -8.19 9.72 5.21
C GLN A 52 -6.87 9.25 5.85
N VAL A 53 -5.85 10.07 5.71
CA VAL A 53 -4.52 9.90 6.31
C VAL A 53 -4.38 10.94 7.42
N TRP A 54 -4.17 10.47 8.65
CA TRP A 54 -4.13 11.33 9.83
C TRP A 54 -2.71 11.57 10.36
N ASP A 55 -1.77 10.72 9.98
CA ASP A 55 -0.40 10.63 10.51
C ASP A 55 0.66 11.29 9.60
N VAL A 56 0.22 12.15 8.69
CA VAL A 56 1.11 13.02 7.92
C VAL A 56 1.05 14.44 8.49
N ALA A 57 2.16 14.88 9.08
CA ALA A 57 2.26 16.18 9.72
C ALA A 57 1.89 17.33 8.77
N GLY A 58 1.03 18.24 9.23
CA GLY A 58 0.57 19.39 8.44
C GLY A 58 -0.58 19.11 7.48
N MET A 59 -1.04 17.86 7.35
CA MET A 59 -2.12 17.45 6.45
C MET A 59 -3.23 16.66 7.18
N PRO A 60 -3.85 17.18 8.24
CA PRO A 60 -4.83 16.45 9.02
C PRO A 60 -6.08 16.11 8.21
N GLY A 61 -6.39 14.82 8.09
CA GLY A 61 -7.58 14.34 7.39
C GLY A 61 -7.55 14.46 5.88
N ALA A 62 -6.39 14.74 5.28
CA ALA A 62 -6.21 14.65 3.83
C ALA A 62 -6.48 13.23 3.34
N THR A 63 -7.07 13.09 2.16
CA THR A 63 -7.19 11.78 1.52
C THR A 63 -5.84 11.32 0.95
N GLY A 64 -5.73 10.02 0.65
CA GLY A 64 -4.56 9.52 -0.08
C GLY A 64 -4.33 10.27 -1.39
N HIS A 65 -5.42 10.57 -2.12
CA HIS A 65 -5.36 11.37 -3.35
C HIS A 65 -4.81 12.78 -3.11
N ASP A 66 -5.31 13.49 -2.06
CA ASP A 66 -4.83 14.84 -1.72
C ASP A 66 -3.34 14.84 -1.38
N LEU A 67 -2.88 13.83 -0.63
CA LEU A 67 -1.47 13.69 -0.29
C LEU A 67 -0.60 13.52 -1.54
N ILE A 68 -1.00 12.63 -2.45
CA ILE A 68 -0.24 12.40 -3.68
C ILE A 68 -0.23 13.64 -4.56
N ALA A 69 -1.37 14.32 -4.73
CA ALA A 69 -1.43 15.57 -5.50
C ALA A 69 -0.49 16.64 -4.93
N LYS A 70 -0.39 16.75 -3.60
CA LYS A 70 0.54 17.70 -2.96
C LYS A 70 2.01 17.31 -3.11
N LEU A 71 2.32 16.03 -3.11
CA LEU A 71 3.67 15.55 -3.41
C LEU A 71 4.06 15.80 -4.88
N GLU A 72 3.12 15.64 -5.83
CA GLU A 72 3.35 15.98 -7.24
C GLU A 72 3.61 17.49 -7.42
N GLU A 73 2.81 18.35 -6.76
CA GLU A 73 3.05 19.80 -6.74
C GLU A 73 4.46 20.12 -6.19
N GLN A 74 4.87 19.41 -5.13
CA GLN A 74 6.19 19.60 -4.52
C GLN A 74 7.31 19.15 -5.44
N MET A 75 7.20 17.99 -6.09
CA MET A 75 8.17 17.52 -7.08
C MET A 75 8.31 18.48 -8.27
N ALA A 76 7.22 19.15 -8.67
CA ALA A 76 7.23 20.09 -9.79
C ALA A 76 8.07 21.35 -9.53
N VAL A 77 8.43 21.64 -8.26
CA VAL A 77 9.32 22.77 -7.91
C VAL A 77 10.75 22.54 -8.44
N ALA A 78 11.20 21.28 -8.44
CA ALA A 78 12.55 20.91 -8.87
C ALA A 78 12.46 19.56 -9.64
N PRO A 79 11.97 19.57 -10.89
CA PRO A 79 11.64 18.35 -11.63
C PRO A 79 12.87 17.56 -12.04
N ILE A 80 12.74 16.23 -11.99
CA ILE A 80 13.72 15.26 -12.50
C ILE A 80 13.07 14.40 -13.60
N ASP A 81 13.87 13.60 -14.31
CA ASP A 81 13.35 12.66 -15.31
C ASP A 81 12.45 11.59 -14.64
N GLN A 82 11.26 11.35 -15.20
CA GLN A 82 10.29 10.37 -14.67
C GLN A 82 9.92 9.36 -15.74
N PHE A 83 9.91 8.08 -15.36
CA PHE A 83 9.59 6.95 -16.23
C PHE A 83 8.53 6.07 -15.55
N LEU A 84 7.29 6.27 -15.95
CA LEU A 84 6.13 5.57 -15.40
C LEU A 84 5.74 4.36 -16.25
N GLY A 85 5.08 3.37 -15.63
CA GLY A 85 4.72 2.12 -16.27
C GLY A 85 5.95 1.29 -16.68
N GLU A 86 7.02 1.38 -15.89
CA GLU A 86 8.30 0.75 -16.17
C GLU A 86 8.84 0.02 -14.94
N THR A 87 8.93 -1.29 -15.02
CA THR A 87 9.45 -2.14 -13.93
C THR A 87 10.95 -2.32 -14.08
N VAL A 88 11.70 -2.04 -13.02
CA VAL A 88 13.13 -2.39 -12.95
C VAL A 88 13.26 -3.90 -12.72
N GLU A 89 13.93 -4.56 -13.65
CA GLU A 89 14.12 -6.01 -13.65
C GLU A 89 15.47 -6.41 -13.02
N ASP A 90 16.49 -5.55 -13.12
CA ASP A 90 17.80 -5.80 -12.55
C ASP A 90 18.56 -4.49 -12.26
N VAL A 91 19.38 -4.53 -11.23
CA VAL A 91 20.38 -3.50 -10.89
C VAL A 91 21.71 -4.19 -10.71
N ILE A 92 22.71 -3.72 -11.44
CA ILE A 92 24.06 -4.33 -11.49
C ILE A 92 25.07 -3.27 -11.07
N LYS A 93 25.93 -3.59 -10.08
CA LYS A 93 27.09 -2.76 -9.75
C LYS A 93 28.21 -3.08 -10.71
N GLU A 94 28.73 -2.05 -11.38
CA GLU A 94 29.81 -2.16 -12.35
C GLU A 94 31.19 -2.00 -11.68
N ASP A 95 32.26 -2.44 -12.35
CA ASP A 95 33.63 -2.35 -11.85
C ASP A 95 34.11 -0.91 -11.61
N ASP A 96 33.52 0.07 -12.32
CA ASP A 96 33.83 1.50 -12.17
C ASP A 96 33.05 2.18 -11.02
N GLY A 97 32.28 1.39 -10.25
CA GLY A 97 31.49 1.84 -9.11
C GLY A 97 30.14 2.43 -9.48
N THR A 98 29.78 2.53 -10.75
CA THR A 98 28.43 2.93 -11.18
C THR A 98 27.49 1.74 -11.20
N PHE A 99 26.22 2.01 -11.48
CA PHE A 99 25.16 1.00 -11.55
C PHE A 99 24.51 1.00 -12.92
N THR A 100 24.30 -0.19 -13.47
CA THR A 100 23.44 -0.41 -14.64
C THR A 100 22.05 -0.80 -14.16
N ILE A 101 21.06 -0.01 -14.54
CA ILE A 101 19.63 -0.24 -14.22
C ILE A 101 18.93 -0.75 -15.48
N LYS A 102 18.37 -1.97 -15.41
CA LYS A 102 17.68 -2.62 -16.51
C LYS A 102 16.18 -2.69 -16.30
N SER A 103 15.43 -2.34 -17.31
CA SER A 103 14.02 -2.61 -17.42
C SER A 103 13.70 -3.25 -18.77
N ALA A 104 12.48 -3.73 -18.97
CA ALA A 104 12.03 -4.25 -20.29
C ALA A 104 12.06 -3.18 -21.39
N LYS A 105 12.10 -1.89 -21.04
CA LYS A 105 12.01 -0.79 -22.02
C LYS A 105 13.36 -0.14 -22.33
N ARG A 106 14.30 -0.19 -21.38
CA ARG A 106 15.59 0.51 -21.54
C ARG A 106 16.64 0.02 -20.56
N VAL A 107 17.87 0.46 -20.81
CA VAL A 107 19.02 0.36 -19.90
C VAL A 107 19.48 1.78 -19.62
N SER A 108 19.78 2.10 -18.37
CA SER A 108 20.34 3.38 -17.96
C SER A 108 21.46 3.16 -16.95
N ARG A 109 22.32 4.18 -16.76
CA ARG A 109 23.41 4.12 -15.80
C ARG A 109 23.25 5.21 -14.74
N SER A 110 23.73 4.91 -13.52
CA SER A 110 23.65 5.81 -12.37
C SER A 110 24.86 5.69 -11.46
N ARG A 111 25.19 6.76 -10.73
CA ARG A 111 26.27 6.77 -9.71
C ARG A 111 25.79 6.21 -8.38
N ALA A 112 24.50 6.44 -8.05
CA ALA A 112 23.88 5.95 -6.85
C ALA A 112 22.45 5.48 -7.15
N VAL A 113 21.89 4.61 -6.27
CA VAL A 113 20.54 4.08 -6.38
C VAL A 113 19.82 4.26 -5.06
N ILE A 114 18.57 4.75 -5.11
CA ILE A 114 17.65 4.80 -3.97
C ILE A 114 16.50 3.83 -4.24
N ILE A 115 16.36 2.81 -3.40
CA ILE A 115 15.30 1.81 -3.48
C ILE A 115 14.13 2.27 -2.60
N ALA A 116 13.00 2.64 -3.21
CA ALA A 116 11.80 3.12 -2.55
C ALA A 116 10.56 2.26 -2.88
N LEU A 117 10.75 0.95 -3.01
CA LEU A 117 9.73 -0.01 -3.46
C LEU A 117 8.67 -0.36 -2.40
N GLY A 118 8.80 0.18 -1.19
CA GLY A 118 7.93 -0.16 -0.08
C GLY A 118 7.96 -1.67 0.20
N ASN A 119 6.81 -2.24 0.50
CA ASN A 119 6.70 -3.69 0.71
C ASN A 119 6.53 -4.49 -0.60
N GLY A 120 6.86 -3.90 -1.75
CA GLY A 120 6.77 -4.54 -3.07
C GLY A 120 5.33 -4.68 -3.59
N ALA A 121 5.12 -5.63 -4.49
CA ALA A 121 3.80 -5.90 -5.02
C ALA A 121 2.88 -6.47 -3.93
N PHE A 122 1.70 -5.85 -3.79
CA PHE A 122 0.69 -6.21 -2.79
C PHE A 122 -0.32 -7.19 -3.37
N THR A 123 -0.34 -8.38 -2.82
CA THR A 123 -1.42 -9.33 -3.07
C THR A 123 -2.30 -9.40 -1.83
N PRO A 124 -3.60 -9.04 -1.92
CA PRO A 124 -4.51 -9.20 -0.80
C PRO A 124 -4.67 -10.67 -0.43
N ARG A 125 -4.77 -10.93 0.85
CA ARG A 125 -5.14 -12.27 1.33
C ARG A 125 -6.58 -12.54 0.95
N LYS A 126 -6.75 -13.47 0.01
CA LYS A 126 -8.05 -13.79 -0.58
C LYS A 126 -9.00 -14.40 0.45
N LEU A 127 -10.30 -14.15 0.26
CA LEU A 127 -11.36 -14.84 0.98
C LEU A 127 -11.42 -16.29 0.47
N ALA A 128 -11.10 -17.22 1.36
CA ALA A 128 -11.01 -18.65 1.04
C ALA A 128 -12.38 -19.34 1.24
N LEU A 129 -13.42 -18.85 0.54
CA LEU A 129 -14.74 -19.45 0.49
C LEU A 129 -15.07 -19.86 -0.95
N GLU A 130 -15.82 -20.93 -1.11
CA GLU A 130 -16.35 -21.35 -2.41
C GLU A 130 -17.20 -20.22 -3.00
N GLY A 131 -17.10 -19.96 -4.29
CA GLY A 131 -17.80 -18.87 -4.98
C GLY A 131 -17.18 -17.48 -4.83
N ALA A 132 -16.23 -17.27 -3.91
CA ALA A 132 -15.65 -15.94 -3.68
C ALA A 132 -14.92 -15.37 -4.92
N ALA A 133 -14.25 -16.23 -5.69
CA ALA A 133 -13.53 -15.81 -6.90
C ALA A 133 -14.49 -15.37 -8.02
N GLU A 134 -15.71 -15.89 -8.08
CA GLU A 134 -16.70 -15.61 -9.11
C GLU A 134 -17.31 -14.21 -8.96
N ILE A 135 -17.35 -13.70 -7.71
CA ILE A 135 -17.91 -12.40 -7.36
C ILE A 135 -16.83 -11.32 -7.15
N GLU A 136 -15.54 -11.69 -7.29
CA GLU A 136 -14.44 -10.74 -7.19
C GLU A 136 -14.51 -9.69 -8.30
N GLY A 137 -14.33 -8.42 -7.93
CA GLY A 137 -14.47 -7.27 -8.82
C GLY A 137 -15.92 -6.82 -9.04
N LYS A 138 -16.91 -7.53 -8.50
CA LYS A 138 -18.33 -7.19 -8.56
C LYS A 138 -18.86 -6.92 -7.14
N GLN A 139 -19.32 -7.96 -6.44
CA GLN A 139 -19.80 -7.85 -5.06
C GLN A 139 -18.67 -7.93 -4.04
N LEU A 140 -17.55 -8.59 -4.36
CA LEU A 140 -16.40 -8.74 -3.48
C LEU A 140 -15.21 -7.92 -3.97
N SER A 141 -14.63 -7.13 -3.09
CA SER A 141 -13.41 -6.36 -3.32
C SER A 141 -12.43 -6.47 -2.15
N TYR A 142 -11.16 -6.12 -2.42
CA TYR A 142 -10.10 -6.06 -1.41
C TYR A 142 -9.66 -4.63 -1.14
N PHE A 143 -10.14 -3.69 -1.95
CA PHE A 143 -9.85 -2.26 -1.91
C PHE A 143 -11.12 -1.46 -2.14
N VAL A 144 -11.16 -0.25 -1.63
CA VAL A 144 -12.20 0.72 -1.90
C VAL A 144 -11.57 1.89 -2.66
N ASN A 145 -11.69 1.85 -3.99
CA ASN A 145 -11.16 2.90 -4.84
C ASN A 145 -12.08 4.11 -4.90
N HIS A 146 -13.40 3.86 -4.92
CA HIS A 146 -14.42 4.91 -4.97
C HIS A 146 -15.52 4.57 -3.95
N LYS A 147 -15.62 5.37 -2.89
CA LYS A 147 -16.67 5.16 -1.87
C LYS A 147 -18.09 5.36 -2.45
N ALA A 148 -18.21 6.09 -3.55
CA ALA A 148 -19.50 6.27 -4.26
C ALA A 148 -20.08 4.94 -4.77
N ASP A 149 -19.24 3.93 -5.05
CA ASP A 149 -19.70 2.60 -5.50
C ASP A 149 -20.44 1.83 -4.39
N TYR A 150 -20.36 2.31 -3.16
CA TYR A 150 -20.99 1.75 -1.97
C TYR A 150 -22.19 2.57 -1.48
N ALA A 151 -22.54 3.66 -2.20
CA ALA A 151 -23.68 4.51 -1.83
C ALA A 151 -24.98 3.69 -1.80
N ASP A 152 -25.76 3.84 -0.71
CA ASP A 152 -27.03 3.13 -0.48
C ASP A 152 -26.94 1.61 -0.50
N LYS A 153 -25.71 1.03 -0.37
CA LYS A 153 -25.48 -0.42 -0.32
C LYS A 153 -25.35 -0.93 1.12
N ARG A 154 -25.77 -2.18 1.34
CA ARG A 154 -25.45 -2.95 2.55
C ARG A 154 -24.05 -3.54 2.36
N VAL A 155 -23.13 -3.23 3.24
CA VAL A 155 -21.71 -3.56 3.08
C VAL A 155 -21.23 -4.42 4.24
N ALA A 156 -20.64 -5.57 3.95
CA ALA A 156 -19.89 -6.35 4.93
C ALA A 156 -18.39 -6.12 4.77
N ILE A 157 -17.73 -5.70 5.85
CA ILE A 157 -16.28 -5.57 5.91
C ILE A 157 -15.73 -6.72 6.75
N LEU A 158 -14.85 -7.52 6.17
CA LEU A 158 -14.27 -8.69 6.83
C LEU A 158 -12.84 -8.37 7.30
N GLY A 159 -12.68 -8.19 8.62
CA GLY A 159 -11.40 -7.86 9.22
C GLY A 159 -11.53 -7.25 10.61
N GLY A 160 -10.42 -6.86 11.22
CA GLY A 160 -10.43 -6.28 12.57
C GLY A 160 -9.13 -5.55 12.90
N GLY A 161 -8.35 -5.18 11.90
CA GLY A 161 -7.20 -4.28 11.99
C GLY A 161 -7.55 -2.85 11.55
N ASP A 162 -6.57 -1.95 11.62
CA ASP A 162 -6.73 -0.53 11.25
C ASP A 162 -7.45 -0.35 9.91
N SER A 163 -7.01 -1.05 8.86
CA SER A 163 -7.62 -0.92 7.53
C SER A 163 -9.10 -1.26 7.51
N ALA A 164 -9.53 -2.29 8.24
CA ALA A 164 -10.93 -2.68 8.29
C ALA A 164 -11.77 -1.63 9.01
N ILE A 165 -11.26 -1.08 10.11
CA ILE A 165 -11.91 -0.04 10.91
C ILE A 165 -12.02 1.25 10.10
N ASP A 166 -10.93 1.68 9.47
CA ASP A 166 -10.89 2.89 8.66
C ASP A 166 -11.88 2.84 7.48
N ILE A 167 -11.95 1.68 6.80
CA ILE A 167 -12.91 1.48 5.70
C ILE A 167 -14.36 1.48 6.24
N ALA A 168 -14.61 0.87 7.39
CA ALA A 168 -15.94 0.89 7.99
C ALA A 168 -16.41 2.31 8.30
N LEU A 169 -15.56 3.11 8.93
CA LEU A 169 -15.85 4.53 9.24
C LEU A 169 -15.94 5.39 7.97
N MET A 170 -15.13 5.10 6.94
CA MET A 170 -15.18 5.80 5.66
C MET A 170 -16.48 5.55 4.89
N LEU A 171 -17.01 4.33 4.95
CA LEU A 171 -18.23 3.93 4.24
C LEU A 171 -19.50 4.23 5.01
N GLU A 172 -19.45 4.34 6.34
CA GLU A 172 -20.61 4.63 7.20
C GLU A 172 -21.48 5.79 6.70
N PRO A 173 -20.93 6.97 6.30
CA PRO A 173 -21.76 8.11 5.91
C PRO A 173 -22.40 7.98 4.52
N VAL A 174 -22.00 7.00 3.70
CA VAL A 174 -22.48 6.85 2.32
C VAL A 174 -23.24 5.55 2.07
N ALA A 175 -22.89 4.49 2.77
CA ALA A 175 -23.56 3.21 2.67
C ALA A 175 -24.93 3.23 3.38
N LYS A 176 -25.84 2.36 2.96
CA LYS A 176 -27.12 2.16 3.64
C LYS A 176 -26.93 1.52 5.01
N GLU A 177 -25.99 0.57 5.08
CA GLU A 177 -25.67 -0.21 6.27
C GLU A 177 -24.27 -0.75 6.16
N VAL A 178 -23.50 -0.69 7.25
CA VAL A 178 -22.13 -1.20 7.31
C VAL A 178 -22.02 -2.21 8.44
N HIS A 179 -21.58 -3.41 8.12
CA HIS A 179 -21.27 -4.49 9.04
C HIS A 179 -19.77 -4.73 9.09
N LEU A 180 -19.18 -4.74 10.29
CA LEU A 180 -17.79 -5.13 10.50
C LEU A 180 -17.72 -6.50 11.17
N VAL A 181 -17.39 -7.51 10.37
CA VAL A 181 -17.30 -8.89 10.80
C VAL A 181 -15.89 -9.20 11.26
N HIS A 182 -15.73 -9.54 12.54
CA HIS A 182 -14.43 -9.91 13.09
C HIS A 182 -14.51 -11.09 14.05
N ARG A 183 -13.50 -11.97 13.96
CA ARG A 183 -13.41 -13.23 14.75
C ARG A 183 -13.13 -13.05 16.25
N ARG A 184 -12.93 -11.83 16.73
CA ARG A 184 -12.63 -11.49 18.13
C ARG A 184 -13.44 -10.28 18.55
N ASP A 185 -13.72 -10.16 19.84
CA ASP A 185 -14.35 -8.97 20.42
C ASP A 185 -13.39 -7.78 20.56
N GLN A 186 -12.10 -7.99 20.32
CA GLN A 186 -11.07 -6.96 20.39
C GLN A 186 -10.53 -6.65 18.98
N PHE A 187 -10.55 -5.38 18.63
CA PHE A 187 -9.99 -4.86 17.40
C PHE A 187 -8.51 -4.52 17.57
N ARG A 188 -7.75 -4.61 16.48
CA ARG A 188 -6.35 -4.19 16.40
C ARG A 188 -6.26 -2.89 15.62
N GLY A 189 -6.56 -1.79 16.27
CA GLY A 189 -6.50 -0.45 15.72
C GLY A 189 -6.04 0.52 16.78
N LEU A 190 -5.74 1.75 16.37
CA LEU A 190 -5.45 2.84 17.28
C LEU A 190 -6.66 3.07 18.20
N GLU A 191 -6.42 3.30 19.48
CA GLU A 191 -7.46 3.42 20.51
C GLU A 191 -8.51 4.47 20.16
N HIS A 192 -8.08 5.60 19.57
CA HIS A 192 -8.99 6.65 19.13
C HIS A 192 -9.95 6.16 18.04
N THR A 193 -9.42 5.47 17.00
CA THR A 193 -10.22 4.97 15.88
C THR A 193 -11.17 3.86 16.33
N VAL A 194 -10.73 2.98 17.23
CA VAL A 194 -11.60 1.96 17.86
C VAL A 194 -12.70 2.61 18.68
N THR A 195 -12.43 3.73 19.35
CA THR A 195 -13.45 4.48 20.10
C THR A 195 -14.47 5.10 19.15
N GLN A 196 -14.04 5.70 18.05
CA GLN A 196 -14.93 6.21 17.01
C GLN A 196 -15.82 5.10 16.42
N LEU A 197 -15.23 3.94 16.09
CA LEU A 197 -15.98 2.79 15.60
C LEU A 197 -17.10 2.37 16.55
N LYS A 198 -16.82 2.30 17.84
CA LYS A 198 -17.82 1.92 18.87
C LYS A 198 -18.93 2.96 19.07
N GLN A 199 -18.69 4.19 18.67
CA GLN A 199 -19.66 5.30 18.75
C GLN A 199 -20.41 5.52 17.42
N SER A 200 -19.97 4.86 16.36
CA SER A 200 -20.56 4.95 15.03
C SER A 200 -21.82 4.10 14.89
N SER A 201 -22.50 4.19 13.75
CA SER A 201 -23.63 3.35 13.39
C SER A 201 -23.23 2.00 12.78
N VAL A 202 -21.92 1.73 12.65
CA VAL A 202 -21.41 0.46 12.13
C VAL A 202 -21.82 -0.69 13.04
N GLN A 203 -22.43 -1.72 12.45
CA GLN A 203 -22.80 -2.93 13.17
C GLN A 203 -21.59 -3.83 13.37
N LEU A 204 -21.34 -4.22 14.62
CA LEU A 204 -20.18 -5.03 14.99
C LEU A 204 -20.58 -6.48 15.14
N ASP A 205 -20.35 -7.28 14.10
CA ASP A 205 -20.60 -8.73 14.11
C ASP A 205 -19.37 -9.45 14.66
N THR A 206 -19.29 -9.48 15.99
CA THR A 206 -18.20 -10.14 16.73
C THR A 206 -18.73 -11.09 17.78
N PRO A 207 -18.02 -12.16 18.10
CA PRO A 207 -16.86 -12.73 17.43
C PRO A 207 -17.26 -13.74 16.34
N PHE A 208 -17.46 -13.31 15.13
CA PHE A 208 -17.92 -14.15 14.02
C PHE A 208 -16.87 -14.29 12.91
N LEU A 209 -16.97 -15.42 12.19
CA LEU A 209 -16.23 -15.71 10.97
C LEU A 209 -17.18 -16.09 9.84
N PRO A 210 -16.96 -15.63 8.61
CA PRO A 210 -17.68 -16.14 7.46
C PRO A 210 -17.29 -17.60 7.20
N ARG A 211 -18.28 -18.46 6.89
CA ARG A 211 -18.12 -19.88 6.64
C ARG A 211 -18.54 -20.28 5.23
N ALA A 212 -19.57 -19.65 4.71
CA ALA A 212 -20.03 -19.85 3.36
C ALA A 212 -20.55 -18.53 2.80
N LEU A 213 -20.64 -18.46 1.50
CA LEU A 213 -21.34 -17.40 0.79
C LEU A 213 -22.25 -18.03 -0.25
N THR A 214 -23.42 -17.43 -0.44
CA THR A 214 -24.40 -17.84 -1.44
C THR A 214 -24.83 -16.61 -2.22
N MET A 215 -24.80 -16.71 -3.55
CA MET A 215 -25.41 -15.70 -4.40
C MET A 215 -26.92 -15.90 -4.40
N GLU A 216 -27.65 -14.88 -3.99
CA GLU A 216 -29.15 -14.95 -3.99
C GLU A 216 -29.69 -14.54 -5.35
N ASP A 217 -29.06 -13.56 -5.97
CA ASP A 217 -29.31 -13.04 -7.28
C ASP A 217 -28.03 -12.39 -7.83
N ASP A 218 -28.08 -11.71 -8.97
CA ASP A 218 -26.91 -11.07 -9.56
C ASP A 218 -26.37 -9.87 -8.76
N GLU A 219 -27.06 -9.43 -7.69
CA GLU A 219 -26.72 -8.22 -6.94
C GLU A 219 -26.42 -8.48 -5.47
N THR A 220 -26.96 -9.53 -4.85
CA THR A 220 -26.92 -9.77 -3.40
C THR A 220 -26.25 -11.07 -3.02
N VAL A 221 -25.54 -11.04 -1.90
CA VAL A 221 -24.80 -12.18 -1.34
C VAL A 221 -25.25 -12.41 0.10
N THR A 222 -25.56 -13.64 0.44
CA THR A 222 -25.73 -14.08 1.83
C THR A 222 -24.42 -14.67 2.34
N LEU A 223 -23.91 -14.11 3.43
CA LEU A 223 -22.78 -14.63 4.20
C LEU A 223 -23.31 -15.44 5.39
N ASP A 224 -22.98 -16.71 5.43
CA ASP A 224 -23.16 -17.52 6.62
C ASP A 224 -22.00 -17.27 7.59
N LEU A 225 -22.34 -16.82 8.79
CA LEU A 225 -21.39 -16.49 9.84
C LEU A 225 -21.48 -17.54 10.96
N LYS A 226 -20.31 -17.95 11.46
CA LYS A 226 -20.23 -18.82 12.65
C LYS A 226 -19.53 -18.10 13.78
N LYS A 227 -20.16 -18.11 14.96
CA LYS A 227 -19.58 -17.52 16.17
C LYS A 227 -18.40 -18.37 16.66
N MET A 228 -17.33 -17.71 17.02
CA MET A 228 -16.12 -18.37 17.52
C MET A 228 -16.38 -19.08 18.84
N ARG A 229 -15.96 -20.36 18.92
CA ARG A 229 -16.11 -21.23 20.12
C ARG A 229 -17.56 -21.43 20.55
N SER A 230 -18.50 -21.41 19.60
CA SER A 230 -19.93 -21.62 19.82
C SER A 230 -20.53 -22.33 18.60
N ASP A 231 -21.70 -22.90 18.75
CA ASP A 231 -22.48 -23.42 17.64
C ASP A 231 -23.52 -22.43 17.10
N GLU A 232 -23.46 -21.18 17.62
CA GLU A 232 -24.30 -20.09 17.15
C GLU A 232 -23.91 -19.69 15.73
N GLU A 233 -24.90 -19.59 14.88
CA GLU A 233 -24.78 -19.17 13.49
C GLU A 233 -25.64 -17.94 13.24
N ALA A 234 -25.23 -17.12 12.30
CA ALA A 234 -25.97 -15.95 11.83
C ALA A 234 -25.84 -15.84 10.31
N GLN A 235 -26.76 -15.13 9.70
CA GLN A 235 -26.72 -14.82 8.27
C GLN A 235 -26.73 -13.32 8.07
N LEU A 236 -25.95 -12.86 7.10
CA LEU A 236 -25.83 -11.47 6.73
C LEU A 236 -26.05 -11.33 5.23
N ASN A 237 -27.14 -10.68 4.83
CA ASN A 237 -27.45 -10.44 3.43
C ASN A 237 -26.95 -9.03 3.03
N VAL A 238 -26.01 -8.96 2.07
CA VAL A 238 -25.30 -7.75 1.68
C VAL A 238 -25.19 -7.58 0.17
N ASP A 239 -24.97 -6.36 -0.26
CA ASP A 239 -24.78 -6.02 -1.67
C ASP A 239 -23.27 -5.97 -2.02
N LYS A 240 -22.41 -5.70 -1.03
CA LYS A 240 -20.95 -5.59 -1.21
C LYS A 240 -20.20 -6.22 -0.04
N ILE A 241 -19.06 -6.81 -0.35
CA ILE A 241 -18.12 -7.38 0.62
C ILE A 241 -16.76 -6.75 0.40
N VAL A 242 -16.13 -6.22 1.46
CA VAL A 242 -14.76 -5.73 1.44
C VAL A 242 -13.90 -6.59 2.37
N VAL A 243 -12.85 -7.21 1.85
CA VAL A 243 -12.01 -8.14 2.61
C VAL A 243 -10.71 -7.49 3.03
N ASN A 244 -10.51 -7.30 4.33
CA ASN A 244 -9.34 -6.67 4.94
C ASN A 244 -8.57 -7.64 5.85
N TYR A 245 -8.12 -8.76 5.28
CA TYR A 245 -7.33 -9.78 6.00
C TYR A 245 -5.83 -9.49 5.99
N GLY A 246 -5.42 -8.32 5.46
CA GLY A 246 -4.06 -7.91 5.24
C GLY A 246 -3.53 -8.38 3.88
N PHE A 247 -2.27 -8.11 3.66
CA PHE A 247 -1.58 -8.36 2.40
C PHE A 247 -0.42 -9.31 2.63
N THR A 248 0.00 -9.97 1.56
CA THR A 248 1.31 -10.59 1.45
C THR A 248 2.19 -9.64 0.64
N SER A 249 3.27 -9.16 1.25
CA SER A 249 4.31 -8.43 0.54
C SER A 249 5.07 -9.40 -0.36
N ASN A 250 5.33 -9.00 -1.59
CA ASN A 250 6.13 -9.78 -2.51
C ASN A 250 7.28 -8.92 -3.05
N ASN A 251 8.43 -9.04 -2.40
CA ASN A 251 9.70 -8.46 -2.87
C ASN A 251 10.46 -9.42 -3.81
N ALA A 252 9.75 -10.37 -4.46
CA ALA A 252 10.36 -11.34 -5.36
C ALA A 252 11.17 -10.68 -6.48
N ALA A 253 10.80 -9.47 -6.89
CA ALA A 253 11.58 -8.70 -7.87
C ALA A 253 12.98 -8.38 -7.35
N LEU A 254 13.13 -7.96 -6.09
CA LEU A 254 14.44 -7.70 -5.48
C LEU A 254 15.31 -8.94 -5.41
N ASN A 255 14.71 -10.12 -5.17
CA ASN A 255 15.44 -11.38 -5.12
C ASN A 255 15.94 -11.85 -6.48
N GLN A 256 15.49 -11.23 -7.57
CA GLN A 256 15.94 -11.53 -8.94
C GLN A 256 17.05 -10.59 -9.40
N TRP A 257 17.31 -9.50 -8.66
CA TRP A 257 18.38 -8.58 -9.00
C TRP A 257 19.75 -9.20 -8.75
N THR A 258 20.71 -8.77 -9.56
CA THR A 258 22.12 -9.14 -9.40
C THR A 258 22.73 -8.56 -8.11
N LEU A 259 22.14 -7.48 -7.56
CA LEU A 259 22.56 -6.93 -6.27
C LEU A 259 22.20 -7.88 -5.12
N ASP A 260 23.22 -8.26 -4.34
CA ASP A 260 23.05 -9.05 -3.10
C ASP A 260 22.83 -8.10 -1.90
N LEU A 261 21.58 -7.78 -1.62
CA LEU A 261 21.17 -6.90 -0.55
C LEU A 261 20.90 -7.68 0.74
N ALA A 262 21.56 -7.30 1.83
CA ALA A 262 21.27 -7.86 3.13
C ALA A 262 19.83 -7.58 3.53
N ALA A 263 19.07 -8.61 3.89
CA ALA A 263 17.66 -8.50 4.26
C ALA A 263 17.36 -9.19 5.59
N GLU A 264 16.33 -8.71 6.27
CA GLU A 264 15.73 -9.35 7.43
C GLU A 264 14.20 -9.36 7.27
N ARG A 265 13.57 -10.55 7.33
CA ARG A 265 12.11 -10.72 7.16
C ARG A 265 11.57 -10.09 5.87
N ASN A 266 12.32 -10.20 4.78
CA ASN A 266 12.05 -9.61 3.46
C ASN A 266 12.11 -8.07 3.41
N LEU A 267 12.71 -7.40 4.41
CA LEU A 267 12.98 -5.97 4.42
C LEU A 267 14.48 -5.74 4.24
N ILE A 268 14.85 -4.74 3.45
CA ILE A 268 16.25 -4.38 3.19
C ILE A 268 16.86 -3.81 4.48
N LYS A 269 18.00 -4.35 4.92
CA LYS A 269 18.74 -3.79 6.05
C LYS A 269 19.47 -2.53 5.62
N VAL A 270 19.31 -1.47 6.40
CA VAL A 270 20.02 -0.21 6.20
C VAL A 270 20.66 0.26 7.50
N ASP A 271 21.65 1.11 7.37
CA ASP A 271 22.28 1.83 8.49
C ASP A 271 21.53 3.14 8.82
N SER A 272 22.13 3.99 9.66
CA SER A 272 21.57 5.29 10.05
C SER A 272 21.58 6.33 8.93
N MET A 273 22.30 6.07 7.84
CA MET A 273 22.38 6.91 6.63
C MET A 273 21.50 6.35 5.51
N MET A 274 20.66 5.37 5.80
CA MET A 274 19.85 4.61 4.84
C MET A 274 20.67 3.85 3.79
N GLU A 275 21.98 3.67 4.00
CA GLU A 275 22.81 2.89 3.11
C GLU A 275 22.60 1.39 3.35
N THR A 276 22.55 0.61 2.29
CA THR A 276 22.39 -0.85 2.33
C THR A 276 23.74 -1.54 2.55
N SER A 277 23.78 -2.88 2.44
CA SER A 277 25.03 -3.64 2.41
C SER A 277 25.90 -3.39 1.17
N VAL A 278 25.38 -2.68 0.18
CA VAL A 278 26.09 -2.35 -1.07
C VAL A 278 26.33 -0.86 -1.13
N GLU A 279 27.60 -0.46 -1.07
CA GLU A 279 28.04 0.93 -1.16
C GLU A 279 27.44 1.65 -2.38
N GLY A 280 26.85 2.84 -2.16
CA GLY A 280 26.17 3.65 -3.18
C GLY A 280 24.73 3.21 -3.44
N VAL A 281 24.21 2.22 -2.70
CA VAL A 281 22.81 1.80 -2.76
C VAL A 281 22.14 2.11 -1.44
N TYR A 282 21.12 2.95 -1.50
CA TYR A 282 20.29 3.36 -0.37
C TYR A 282 18.90 2.76 -0.49
N ALA A 283 18.21 2.62 0.64
CA ALA A 283 16.81 2.17 0.63
C ALA A 283 16.00 2.92 1.68
N ILE A 284 14.74 3.26 1.35
CA ILE A 284 13.87 4.10 2.16
C ILE A 284 12.40 3.60 2.14
N GLY A 285 11.61 4.09 3.07
CA GLY A 285 10.18 3.79 3.17
C GLY A 285 9.92 2.44 3.84
N ASP A 286 8.75 1.86 3.58
CA ASP A 286 8.30 0.65 4.29
C ASP A 286 9.07 -0.63 3.93
N GLY A 287 9.90 -0.57 2.88
CA GLY A 287 10.73 -1.70 2.43
C GLY A 287 12.01 -1.92 3.24
N VAL A 288 12.32 -1.07 4.21
CA VAL A 288 13.56 -1.12 4.97
C VAL A 288 13.38 -1.54 6.42
N THR A 289 14.45 -2.03 7.03
CA THR A 289 14.51 -2.34 8.46
C THR A 289 15.81 -1.84 9.09
N TYR A 290 15.65 -1.23 10.26
CA TYR A 290 16.73 -0.79 11.16
C TYR A 290 16.18 -0.71 12.59
N PRO A 291 17.03 -0.65 13.64
CA PRO A 291 16.55 -0.52 15.02
C PRO A 291 15.67 0.71 15.22
N GLY A 292 14.42 0.50 15.66
CA GLY A 292 13.45 1.59 15.89
C GLY A 292 12.62 1.98 14.66
N LYS A 293 12.73 1.28 13.54
CA LYS A 293 11.90 1.53 12.35
C LYS A 293 10.40 1.45 12.66
N VAL A 294 9.69 2.47 12.21
CA VAL A 294 8.22 2.53 12.21
C VAL A 294 7.74 2.69 10.78
N ALA A 295 6.80 1.85 10.35
CA ALA A 295 6.21 1.90 9.02
C ALA A 295 5.15 3.02 8.94
N LEU A 296 5.60 4.26 8.75
CA LEU A 296 4.80 5.47 8.58
C LEU A 296 5.29 6.26 7.37
N ILE A 297 4.38 6.91 6.66
CA ILE A 297 4.73 7.83 5.55
C ILE A 297 5.69 8.93 6.05
N ALA A 298 5.40 9.50 7.24
CA ALA A 298 6.25 10.53 7.85
C ALA A 298 7.68 10.04 8.14
N ALA A 299 7.86 8.78 8.55
CA ALA A 299 9.20 8.19 8.70
C ALA A 299 9.90 8.08 7.35
N GLY A 300 9.19 7.62 6.31
CA GLY A 300 9.72 7.55 4.94
C GLY A 300 10.18 8.90 4.38
N PHE A 301 9.52 9.99 4.74
CA PHE A 301 9.98 11.34 4.38
C PHE A 301 11.28 11.72 5.11
N GLY A 302 11.41 11.35 6.39
CA GLY A 302 12.64 11.58 7.15
C GLY A 302 13.84 10.74 6.68
N GLU A 303 13.58 9.60 6.05
CA GLU A 303 14.58 8.70 5.46
C GLU A 303 15.03 9.19 4.08
N ALA A 304 14.17 9.84 3.34
CA ALA A 304 14.43 10.40 2.01
C ALA A 304 15.28 11.66 2.05
#